data_436de37dc3b3f08e0ce8a4163b7f11cd
#
_entry.id   436de37dc3b3f08e0ce8a4163b7f11cd
#
_cell.length_a   1.000
_cell.length_b   1.000
_cell.length_c   1.000
_cell.angle_alpha   90.00
_cell.angle_beta   90.00
_cell.angle_gamma   90.00
#
_symmetry.space_group_name_H-M   'P 1'
#
loop_
_entity.id
_entity.type
_entity.pdbx_description
1 polymer ?
#
loop_
_entity_poly.entity_id
_entity_poly.type
_entity_poly.pdbx_seq_one_letter_code
_entity_poly.pdbx_strand_id
1 'polypeptide(L)'
;MLDSLRAAASTAVLPRAYFRYAASRPAALLLAGGLALAVAAPAAAQQESDGQERSASDQQEQAGVELYDAPQPSGSEDGTWTLNWENDIFGGTDRNYTNGNRLSYVSPEAGMGGLHGPIARALLFADDADRVRWGLAIGQSMYTPRNTEARRPLPDQHPYAGWAYGEYSVYAQDDDSLRMIGLQAGMVGPSARGEWVQNNVHRAIGTDESNGWDNQLEDEPAFVLMYERKERALIAGEYLGLQLDVVPHVGVALGTLRTQASAGATLRFGDDLKRDFGPPRIRPAMGGSGYFEATPSFNWYLFVGAEGRAVARNLFLDGNTWKDSASVERKPFVAELQYGLVMQYDNLQLAWTFVTRSRQFDEQERPQQFGAVSLSVKF
;
A
#
# COMPACT_ATOMS: atom_id res chain seq x y z
N MET A 1 10.40 72.12 37.16
CA MET A 1 9.97 71.19 38.21
C MET A 1 8.86 70.39 37.67
N LEU A 2 9.17 69.45 36.75
CA LEU A 2 8.32 68.46 36.14
C LEU A 2 9.08 67.78 34.98
N ASP A 3 10.26 67.23 35.30
CA ASP A 3 11.02 66.36 34.39
C ASP A 3 11.85 65.40 35.26
N SER A 4 11.18 64.33 35.67
CA SER A 4 11.88 63.16 36.21
C SER A 4 10.91 62.10 36.63
N LEU A 5 10.31 61.35 35.66
CA LEU A 5 9.65 60.08 35.89
C LEU A 5 9.33 59.44 34.50
N ARG A 6 10.39 59.16 33.75
CA ARG A 6 10.33 58.24 32.60
C ARG A 6 11.60 57.38 32.60
N ALA A 7 11.62 56.37 33.40
CA ALA A 7 12.54 55.22 33.23
C ALA A 7 12.00 54.05 34.04
N ALA A 8 11.93 52.90 33.41
CA ALA A 8 11.65 51.57 33.93
C ALA A 8 10.24 50.99 33.56
N ALA A 9 10.07 50.69 32.29
CA ALA A 9 9.26 49.54 31.89
C ALA A 9 10.19 48.59 31.13
N SER A 10 10.90 47.78 31.89
CA SER A 10 11.72 46.66 31.40
C SER A 10 10.77 45.58 30.90
N THR A 11 10.72 45.36 29.61
CA THR A 11 10.07 44.25 28.92
C THR A 11 10.75 42.96 29.34
N ALA A 12 10.13 42.22 30.24
CA ALA A 12 10.49 40.83 30.53
C ALA A 12 10.07 39.95 29.33
N VAL A 13 11.01 39.62 28.47
CA VAL A 13 10.89 38.56 27.46
C VAL A 13 10.94 37.24 28.20
N LEU A 14 9.78 36.58 28.33
CA LEU A 14 9.71 35.20 28.79
C LEU A 14 10.32 34.31 27.72
N PRO A 15 11.23 33.38 28.04
CA PRO A 15 11.76 32.43 27.07
C PRO A 15 10.68 31.44 26.71
N ARG A 16 10.40 31.30 25.40
CA ARG A 16 9.63 30.19 24.84
C ARG A 16 10.26 28.89 25.29
N ALA A 17 9.54 28.15 26.13
CA ALA A 17 9.89 26.79 26.50
C ALA A 17 9.78 25.91 25.25
N TYR A 18 10.91 25.55 24.68
CA TYR A 18 11.04 24.45 23.76
C TYR A 18 10.70 23.17 24.51
N PHE A 19 9.52 22.64 24.30
CA PHE A 19 9.20 21.27 24.65
C PHE A 19 10.07 20.36 23.76
N ARG A 20 11.24 19.99 24.26
CA ARG A 20 12.00 18.85 23.76
C ARG A 20 11.21 17.61 24.14
N TYR A 21 10.49 17.06 23.19
CA TYR A 21 10.04 15.68 23.26
C TYR A 21 11.30 14.81 23.28
N ALA A 22 11.65 14.32 24.47
CA ALA A 22 12.59 13.22 24.63
C ALA A 22 11.91 11.98 24.06
N ALA A 23 12.19 11.68 22.79
CA ALA A 23 11.85 10.42 22.18
C ALA A 23 12.62 9.32 22.91
N SER A 24 11.97 8.64 23.85
CA SER A 24 12.40 7.36 24.37
C SER A 24 12.46 6.41 23.17
N ARG A 25 13.66 6.04 22.75
CA ARG A 25 13.92 5.04 21.72
C ARG A 25 13.28 3.72 22.15
N PRO A 26 12.33 3.13 21.39
CA PRO A 26 12.06 1.73 21.54
C PRO A 26 13.30 0.98 21.03
N ALA A 27 13.83 0.10 21.87
CA ALA A 27 14.90 -0.81 21.50
C ALA A 27 14.41 -1.65 20.30
N ALA A 28 14.93 -1.35 19.13
CA ALA A 28 14.79 -2.20 17.97
C ALA A 28 15.63 -3.45 18.23
N LEU A 29 14.95 -4.54 18.59
CA LEU A 29 15.53 -5.87 18.55
C LEU A 29 15.84 -6.17 17.08
N LEU A 30 17.14 -6.05 16.72
CA LEU A 30 17.71 -6.52 15.48
C LEU A 30 17.65 -8.05 15.44
N LEU A 31 16.62 -8.60 14.84
CA LEU A 31 16.65 -9.94 14.26
C LEU A 31 17.09 -9.80 12.79
N ALA A 32 18.38 -9.55 12.60
CA ALA A 32 19.04 -9.70 11.31
C ALA A 32 19.35 -11.20 11.11
N GLY A 33 18.34 -11.96 10.73
CA GLY A 33 18.49 -13.29 10.14
C GLY A 33 18.55 -13.13 8.62
N GLY A 34 19.74 -13.27 8.04
CA GLY A 34 19.94 -13.21 6.60
C GLY A 34 19.15 -14.30 5.88
N LEU A 35 18.13 -13.93 5.12
CA LEU A 35 17.49 -14.78 4.14
C LEU A 35 18.04 -14.40 2.75
N ALA A 36 19.17 -15.01 2.40
CA ALA A 36 19.64 -15.02 1.02
C ALA A 36 18.79 -16.03 0.24
N LEU A 37 17.78 -15.56 -0.49
CA LEU A 37 17.08 -16.37 -1.47
C LEU A 37 17.94 -16.45 -2.74
N ALA A 38 18.70 -17.53 -2.87
CA ALA A 38 19.28 -17.96 -4.13
C ALA A 38 18.17 -18.58 -4.99
N VAL A 39 17.75 -17.90 -6.05
CA VAL A 39 16.92 -18.49 -7.11
C VAL A 39 17.86 -19.35 -7.96
N ALA A 40 17.87 -20.67 -7.72
CA ALA A 40 18.48 -21.64 -8.59
C ALA A 40 17.40 -22.24 -9.51
N ALA A 41 17.56 -22.04 -10.81
CA ALA A 41 16.78 -22.73 -11.82
C ALA A 41 17.17 -24.23 -11.85
N PRO A 42 16.25 -25.18 -12.02
CA PRO A 42 16.60 -26.58 -12.18
C PRO A 42 17.05 -26.87 -13.61
N ALA A 43 18.30 -27.31 -13.76
CA ALA A 43 18.76 -27.98 -14.97
C ALA A 43 18.29 -29.44 -14.91
N ALA A 44 17.60 -29.88 -15.96
CA ALA A 44 17.22 -31.27 -16.14
C ALA A 44 18.43 -32.16 -16.37
N ALA A 45 18.56 -33.24 -15.61
CA ALA A 45 19.37 -34.40 -15.96
C ALA A 45 18.56 -35.66 -15.65
N GLN A 46 18.17 -36.37 -16.71
CA GLN A 46 17.65 -37.73 -16.65
C GLN A 46 18.79 -38.68 -16.28
N GLN A 47 18.56 -39.54 -15.30
CA GLN A 47 19.19 -40.87 -15.24
C GLN A 47 18.27 -41.86 -14.57
N GLU A 48 17.89 -42.86 -15.36
CA GLU A 48 17.24 -44.09 -14.92
C GLU A 48 18.11 -44.86 -13.94
N SER A 49 17.53 -45.37 -12.85
CA SER A 49 17.91 -46.70 -12.31
C SER A 49 16.80 -47.24 -11.44
N ASP A 50 16.40 -48.44 -11.78
CA ASP A 50 15.48 -49.37 -11.12
C ASP A 50 15.81 -49.63 -9.64
N GLY A 51 14.74 -49.83 -8.85
CA GLY A 51 14.75 -50.74 -7.68
C GLY A 51 14.77 -50.06 -6.32
N GLN A 52 13.58 -49.90 -5.76
CA GLN A 52 13.19 -50.10 -4.39
C GLN A 52 12.03 -49.18 -3.98
N GLU A 53 10.85 -49.58 -4.37
CA GLU A 53 9.64 -49.19 -3.67
C GLU A 53 9.62 -49.90 -2.30
N ARG A 54 9.83 -49.12 -1.23
CA ARG A 54 9.32 -49.25 0.13
C ARG A 54 10.16 -48.37 1.05
N SER A 55 9.57 -47.32 1.63
CA SER A 55 10.08 -46.49 2.71
C SER A 55 10.18 -44.98 2.47
N ALA A 56 9.31 -44.39 1.64
CA ALA A 56 9.19 -42.92 1.57
C ALA A 56 7.96 -42.38 2.33
N SER A 57 7.00 -43.25 2.70
CA SER A 57 5.81 -42.82 3.43
C SER A 57 6.01 -42.64 4.95
N ASP A 58 7.04 -43.26 5.51
CA ASP A 58 7.23 -43.26 6.98
C ASP A 58 8.23 -42.21 7.51
N GLN A 59 8.85 -41.43 6.63
CA GLN A 59 9.80 -40.35 7.02
C GLN A 59 9.25 -38.94 6.89
N GLN A 60 8.05 -38.74 6.32
CA GLN A 60 7.39 -37.42 6.29
C GLN A 60 6.58 -37.09 7.55
N GLU A 61 6.38 -38.03 8.44
CA GLU A 61 5.59 -37.88 9.67
C GLU A 61 6.35 -37.20 10.83
N GLN A 62 7.62 -36.80 10.66
CA GLN A 62 8.44 -36.20 11.73
C GLN A 62 8.79 -34.73 11.56
N ALA A 63 8.38 -34.07 10.49
CA ALA A 63 8.42 -32.62 10.40
C ALA A 63 6.98 -32.11 10.43
N GLY A 64 6.45 -31.78 11.59
CA GLY A 64 5.05 -31.37 11.81
C GLY A 64 4.59 -30.13 11.03
N VAL A 65 4.63 -30.21 9.72
CA VAL A 65 3.98 -29.30 8.79
C VAL A 65 2.82 -30.09 8.16
N GLU A 66 1.73 -30.22 8.90
CA GLU A 66 0.47 -30.58 8.26
C GLU A 66 0.07 -29.42 7.35
N LEU A 67 -0.07 -29.71 6.05
CA LEU A 67 -0.71 -28.80 5.11
C LEU A 67 -2.17 -28.60 5.58
N TYR A 68 -2.47 -27.43 6.09
CA TYR A 68 -3.78 -27.11 6.61
C TYR A 68 -4.80 -26.99 5.48
N ASP A 69 -5.67 -27.98 5.37
CA ASP A 69 -6.80 -28.03 4.42
C ASP A 69 -8.08 -27.50 5.10
N ALA A 70 -8.12 -26.18 5.36
CA ALA A 70 -9.32 -25.54 5.87
C ALA A 70 -10.43 -25.52 4.82
N PRO A 71 -11.70 -25.69 5.21
CA PRO A 71 -12.82 -25.48 4.31
C PRO A 71 -12.74 -24.10 3.66
N GLN A 72 -12.87 -24.06 2.33
CA GLN A 72 -12.91 -22.78 1.62
C GLN A 72 -14.17 -22.01 2.03
N PRO A 73 -14.08 -20.69 2.29
CA PRO A 73 -15.26 -19.88 2.54
C PRO A 73 -16.20 -19.97 1.34
N SER A 74 -17.48 -20.22 1.58
CA SER A 74 -18.52 -20.15 0.54
C SER A 74 -18.52 -18.75 -0.06
N GLY A 75 -18.67 -18.65 -1.38
CA GLY A 75 -18.72 -17.38 -2.10
C GLY A 75 -19.67 -16.38 -1.45
N SER A 76 -19.25 -15.14 -1.30
CA SER A 76 -20.02 -14.09 -0.64
C SER A 76 -21.07 -13.52 -1.59
N GLU A 77 -22.32 -13.45 -1.13
CA GLU A 77 -23.39 -12.71 -1.82
C GLU A 77 -23.28 -11.21 -1.61
N ASP A 78 -22.44 -10.76 -0.66
CA ASP A 78 -22.27 -9.37 -0.25
C ASP A 78 -21.11 -8.70 -0.96
N GLY A 79 -21.29 -7.43 -1.32
CA GLY A 79 -20.21 -6.55 -1.76
C GLY A 79 -19.40 -6.02 -0.59
N THR A 80 -18.23 -5.45 -0.87
CA THR A 80 -17.34 -4.87 0.15
C THR A 80 -17.07 -3.40 -0.15
N TRP A 81 -17.39 -2.53 0.78
CA TRP A 81 -16.93 -1.16 0.80
C TRP A 81 -15.66 -1.05 1.62
N THR A 82 -14.66 -0.32 1.11
CA THR A 82 -13.42 -0.07 1.84
C THR A 82 -13.05 1.40 1.77
N LEU A 83 -12.81 2.01 2.93
CA LEU A 83 -12.18 3.31 3.08
C LEU A 83 -10.72 3.10 3.44
N ASN A 84 -9.80 3.64 2.63
CA ASN A 84 -8.38 3.69 2.91
C ASN A 84 -7.96 5.13 3.21
N TRP A 85 -7.18 5.31 4.27
CA TRP A 85 -6.49 6.55 4.60
C TRP A 85 -5.02 6.27 4.83
N GLU A 86 -4.17 6.85 3.99
CA GLU A 86 -2.72 6.80 4.11
C GLU A 86 -2.19 8.19 4.44
N ASN A 87 -1.28 8.30 5.42
CA ASN A 87 -0.74 9.59 5.82
C ASN A 87 0.64 9.43 6.44
N ASP A 88 1.54 10.37 6.17
CA ASP A 88 2.91 10.37 6.69
C ASP A 88 3.03 10.94 8.12
N ILE A 89 1.95 11.50 8.67
CA ILE A 89 1.88 11.89 10.09
C ILE A 89 2.17 10.70 11.01
N PHE A 90 1.79 9.48 10.61
CA PHE A 90 2.12 8.25 11.33
C PHE A 90 3.62 7.94 11.36
N GLY A 91 4.38 8.49 10.39
CA GLY A 91 5.84 8.47 10.34
C GLY A 91 6.49 9.70 11.00
N GLY A 92 5.70 10.64 11.52
CA GLY A 92 6.17 11.88 12.12
C GLY A 92 6.77 12.86 11.10
N THR A 93 6.25 12.84 9.87
CA THR A 93 6.73 13.69 8.76
C THR A 93 5.55 14.37 8.05
N ASP A 94 5.85 15.39 7.23
CA ASP A 94 4.92 16.00 6.26
C ASP A 94 5.73 16.28 4.99
N ARG A 95 5.96 15.21 4.19
CA ARG A 95 6.81 15.30 2.99
C ARG A 95 6.66 14.09 2.07
N ASN A 96 6.95 14.31 0.79
CA ASN A 96 6.90 13.33 -0.30
C ASN A 96 5.46 12.82 -0.50
N TYR A 97 5.14 11.59 -0.14
CA TYR A 97 3.76 11.10 -0.14
C TYR A 97 3.09 11.49 1.17
N THR A 98 2.38 12.60 1.17
CA THR A 98 1.84 13.24 2.38
C THR A 98 0.52 12.62 2.80
N ASN A 99 -0.41 12.43 1.85
CA ASN A 99 -1.72 11.87 2.17
C ASN A 99 -2.33 11.15 0.98
N GLY A 100 -3.14 10.14 1.25
CA GLY A 100 -3.99 9.46 0.30
C GLY A 100 -5.30 9.04 0.93
N ASN A 101 -6.39 9.25 0.20
CA ASN A 101 -7.72 8.80 0.56
C ASN A 101 -8.31 8.02 -0.61
N ARG A 102 -8.94 6.87 -0.33
CA ARG A 102 -9.60 6.06 -1.35
C ARG A 102 -10.84 5.41 -0.76
N LEU A 103 -11.98 5.64 -1.39
CA LEU A 103 -13.20 4.89 -1.15
C LEU A 103 -13.42 3.94 -2.32
N SER A 104 -13.62 2.67 -2.03
CA SER A 104 -13.82 1.63 -3.04
C SER A 104 -14.96 0.70 -2.69
N TYR A 105 -15.55 0.15 -3.74
CA TYR A 105 -16.52 -0.92 -3.67
C TYR A 105 -16.05 -2.09 -4.54
N VAL A 106 -16.14 -3.31 -4.02
CA VAL A 106 -15.93 -4.55 -4.76
C VAL A 106 -17.23 -5.36 -4.71
N SER A 107 -17.71 -5.80 -5.86
CA SER A 107 -18.98 -6.52 -6.00
C SER A 107 -18.94 -7.89 -5.30
N PRO A 108 -20.12 -8.45 -4.94
CA PRO A 108 -20.22 -9.87 -4.65
C PRO A 108 -19.88 -10.72 -5.89
N GLU A 109 -19.67 -12.01 -5.72
CA GLU A 109 -19.44 -12.96 -6.83
C GLU A 109 -20.67 -13.06 -7.74
N ALA A 110 -21.85 -13.10 -7.15
CA ALA A 110 -23.13 -13.11 -7.89
C ALA A 110 -23.40 -11.79 -8.65
N GLY A 111 -22.67 -10.72 -8.38
CA GLY A 111 -22.85 -9.41 -9.00
C GLY A 111 -22.26 -9.26 -10.41
N MET A 112 -21.82 -10.34 -11.04
CA MET A 112 -21.18 -10.34 -12.38
C MET A 112 -22.19 -10.37 -13.54
N GLY A 113 -23.33 -9.69 -13.37
CA GLY A 113 -24.32 -9.52 -14.46
C GLY A 113 -23.79 -8.69 -15.64
N GLY A 114 -24.41 -8.83 -16.78
CA GLY A 114 -24.07 -8.07 -17.98
C GLY A 114 -22.70 -8.41 -18.59
N LEU A 115 -21.91 -7.38 -18.91
CA LEU A 115 -20.61 -7.56 -19.59
C LEU A 115 -19.42 -7.76 -18.63
N HIS A 116 -19.59 -7.54 -17.32
CA HIS A 116 -18.47 -7.59 -16.38
C HIS A 116 -17.84 -8.99 -16.28
N GLY A 117 -18.65 -10.04 -16.19
CA GLY A 117 -18.18 -11.42 -16.14
C GLY A 117 -17.36 -11.83 -17.37
N PRO A 118 -17.90 -11.72 -18.59
CA PRO A 118 -17.15 -12.02 -19.81
C PRO A 118 -15.86 -11.18 -19.94
N ILE A 119 -15.88 -9.90 -19.59
CA ILE A 119 -14.69 -9.04 -19.64
C ILE A 119 -13.64 -9.53 -18.63
N ALA A 120 -14.02 -9.79 -17.38
CA ALA A 120 -13.08 -10.28 -16.36
C ALA A 120 -12.44 -11.61 -16.77
N ARG A 121 -13.26 -12.58 -17.26
CA ARG A 121 -12.75 -13.86 -17.72
C ARG A 121 -11.79 -13.73 -18.90
N ALA A 122 -12.11 -12.89 -19.89
CA ALA A 122 -11.25 -12.67 -21.04
C ALA A 122 -9.92 -11.98 -20.68
N LEU A 123 -9.96 -10.90 -19.88
CA LEU A 123 -8.78 -10.12 -19.52
C LEU A 123 -7.87 -10.85 -18.53
N LEU A 124 -8.43 -11.66 -17.63
CA LEU A 124 -7.69 -12.35 -16.58
C LEU A 124 -7.40 -13.81 -16.90
N PHE A 125 -7.81 -14.29 -18.09
CA PHE A 125 -7.71 -15.69 -18.48
C PHE A 125 -8.33 -16.61 -17.41
N ALA A 126 -9.50 -16.19 -16.89
CA ALA A 126 -10.22 -16.89 -15.84
C ALA A 126 -11.08 -18.01 -16.45
N ASP A 127 -11.09 -19.17 -15.82
CA ASP A 127 -11.95 -20.28 -16.21
C ASP A 127 -13.31 -20.24 -15.47
N ASP A 128 -14.14 -21.28 -15.69
CA ASP A 128 -15.48 -21.29 -15.10
C ASP A 128 -15.49 -21.56 -13.59
N ALA A 129 -14.41 -22.11 -13.05
CA ALA A 129 -14.25 -22.35 -11.61
C ALA A 129 -13.81 -21.08 -10.85
N ASP A 130 -13.23 -20.10 -11.55
CA ASP A 130 -12.79 -18.86 -10.93
C ASP A 130 -13.97 -18.00 -10.42
N ARG A 131 -13.85 -17.52 -9.21
CA ARG A 131 -14.72 -16.50 -8.62
C ARG A 131 -14.32 -15.13 -9.18
N VAL A 132 -15.21 -14.50 -9.91
CA VAL A 132 -14.93 -13.20 -10.54
C VAL A 132 -15.71 -12.08 -9.87
N ARG A 133 -15.09 -10.89 -9.78
CA ARG A 133 -15.67 -9.69 -9.17
C ARG A 133 -15.28 -8.45 -9.99
N TRP A 134 -16.04 -7.38 -9.87
CA TRP A 134 -15.66 -6.07 -10.36
C TRP A 134 -15.57 -5.08 -9.21
N GLY A 135 -14.85 -3.99 -9.40
CA GLY A 135 -14.70 -2.94 -8.39
C GLY A 135 -14.69 -1.55 -9.00
N LEU A 136 -15.15 -0.60 -8.21
CA LEU A 136 -15.06 0.83 -8.48
C LEU A 136 -14.36 1.51 -7.30
N ALA A 137 -13.61 2.57 -7.59
CA ALA A 137 -13.10 3.44 -6.54
C ALA A 137 -12.99 4.89 -7.01
N ILE A 138 -13.01 5.78 -6.05
CA ILE A 138 -12.55 7.16 -6.18
C ILE A 138 -11.45 7.40 -5.17
N GLY A 139 -10.48 8.23 -5.53
CA GLY A 139 -9.39 8.53 -4.61
C GLY A 139 -8.69 9.84 -4.91
N GLN A 140 -7.94 10.28 -3.91
CA GLN A 140 -7.07 11.44 -4.01
C GLN A 140 -5.74 11.11 -3.32
N SER A 141 -4.63 11.54 -3.91
CA SER A 141 -3.30 11.49 -3.30
C SER A 141 -2.64 12.85 -3.40
N MET A 142 -1.81 13.16 -2.40
CA MET A 142 -1.08 14.42 -2.31
C MET A 142 0.39 14.17 -2.04
N TYR A 143 1.21 14.99 -2.67
CA TYR A 143 2.66 14.96 -2.56
C TYR A 143 3.17 16.36 -2.28
N THR A 144 4.10 16.50 -1.33
CA THR A 144 4.68 17.79 -0.95
C THR A 144 6.20 17.70 -0.82
N PRO A 145 6.93 18.80 -0.98
CA PRO A 145 8.34 18.86 -0.61
C PRO A 145 8.49 18.76 0.92
N ARG A 146 9.73 18.60 1.37
CA ARG A 146 10.05 18.63 2.80
C ARG A 146 9.81 20.00 3.45
N ASN A 147 10.07 21.08 2.71
CA ASN A 147 9.83 22.44 3.15
C ASN A 147 8.52 22.96 2.57
N THR A 148 7.44 22.76 3.31
CA THR A 148 6.08 23.17 2.91
C THR A 148 5.82 24.67 3.11
N GLU A 149 6.70 25.41 3.81
CA GLU A 149 6.57 26.86 4.02
C GLU A 149 7.10 27.68 2.83
N ALA A 150 7.96 27.09 1.99
CA ALA A 150 8.60 27.79 0.88
C ALA A 150 7.59 28.12 -0.23
N ARG A 151 7.49 29.42 -0.57
CA ARG A 151 6.64 29.93 -1.66
C ARG A 151 7.30 29.86 -3.04
N ARG A 152 8.57 29.44 -3.12
CA ARG A 152 9.33 29.32 -4.36
C ARG A 152 9.54 27.85 -4.72
N PRO A 153 9.76 27.52 -6.00
CA PRO A 153 10.13 26.18 -6.41
C PRO A 153 11.39 25.68 -5.69
N LEU A 154 11.40 24.41 -5.33
CA LEU A 154 12.51 23.73 -4.65
C LEU A 154 13.01 22.59 -5.55
N PRO A 155 14.04 22.82 -6.38
CA PRO A 155 14.46 21.90 -7.44
C PRO A 155 15.06 20.57 -6.93
N ASP A 156 15.45 20.53 -5.66
CA ASP A 156 16.07 19.40 -4.96
C ASP A 156 15.10 18.65 -4.04
N GLN A 157 13.81 18.96 -4.13
CA GLN A 157 12.76 18.35 -3.30
C GLN A 157 11.60 17.83 -4.16
N HIS A 158 10.83 16.92 -3.59
CA HIS A 158 9.64 16.38 -4.26
C HIS A 158 8.73 17.53 -4.73
N PRO A 159 8.31 17.56 -5.99
CA PRO A 159 7.32 18.54 -6.45
C PRO A 159 6.03 18.45 -5.66
N TYR A 160 5.34 19.60 -5.48
CA TYR A 160 3.94 19.56 -5.08
C TYR A 160 3.11 18.92 -6.18
N ALA A 161 2.21 18.00 -5.81
CA ALA A 161 1.26 17.42 -6.75
C ALA A 161 0.02 16.91 -6.04
N GLY A 162 -1.14 17.17 -6.63
CA GLY A 162 -2.41 16.52 -6.33
C GLY A 162 -2.73 15.50 -7.42
N TRP A 163 -3.37 14.40 -7.07
CA TRP A 163 -3.91 13.38 -7.98
C TRP A 163 -5.32 13.01 -7.53
N ALA A 164 -6.34 13.25 -8.35
CA ALA A 164 -7.71 12.83 -8.12
C ALA A 164 -8.16 11.90 -9.25
N TYR A 165 -8.75 10.74 -8.92
CA TYR A 165 -9.01 9.70 -9.90
C TYR A 165 -10.27 8.87 -9.60
N GLY A 166 -10.79 8.27 -10.68
CA GLY A 166 -11.67 7.12 -10.65
C GLY A 166 -10.89 5.85 -10.99
N GLU A 167 -11.32 4.71 -10.47
CA GLU A 167 -10.76 3.39 -10.75
C GLU A 167 -11.88 2.42 -11.11
N TYR A 168 -11.66 1.63 -12.16
CA TYR A 168 -12.41 0.41 -12.44
C TYR A 168 -11.46 -0.77 -12.40
N SER A 169 -11.90 -1.86 -11.76
CA SER A 169 -11.08 -3.07 -11.61
C SER A 169 -11.91 -4.32 -11.80
N VAL A 170 -11.27 -5.39 -12.25
CA VAL A 170 -11.82 -6.74 -12.33
C VAL A 170 -10.87 -7.70 -11.63
N TYR A 171 -11.45 -8.70 -10.99
CA TYR A 171 -10.75 -9.70 -10.20
C TYR A 171 -11.16 -11.08 -10.65
N ALA A 172 -10.21 -12.00 -10.64
CA ALA A 172 -10.45 -13.45 -10.74
C ALA A 172 -9.67 -14.12 -9.62
N GLN A 173 -10.35 -14.94 -8.85
CA GLN A 173 -9.82 -15.65 -7.70
C GLN A 173 -10.14 -17.12 -7.82
N ASP A 174 -9.13 -17.97 -7.71
CA ASP A 174 -9.28 -19.39 -7.38
C ASP A 174 -8.96 -19.63 -5.89
N ASP A 175 -8.74 -20.86 -5.48
CA ASP A 175 -8.51 -21.19 -4.09
C ASP A 175 -7.20 -20.61 -3.55
N ASP A 176 -6.17 -20.52 -4.37
CA ASP A 176 -4.82 -20.13 -3.96
C ASP A 176 -4.34 -18.83 -4.61
N SER A 177 -4.95 -18.40 -5.71
CA SER A 177 -4.49 -17.24 -6.44
C SER A 177 -5.54 -16.13 -6.59
N LEU A 178 -5.05 -14.90 -6.68
CA LEU A 178 -5.83 -13.72 -7.03
C LEU A 178 -5.16 -13.00 -8.19
N ARG A 179 -5.92 -12.76 -9.25
CA ARG A 179 -5.52 -11.93 -10.40
C ARG A 179 -6.40 -10.69 -10.47
N MET A 180 -5.80 -9.54 -10.76
CA MET A 180 -6.52 -8.28 -10.88
C MET A 180 -5.99 -7.46 -12.05
N ILE A 181 -6.92 -6.87 -12.81
CA ILE A 181 -6.63 -5.76 -13.73
C ILE A 181 -7.43 -4.56 -13.25
N GLY A 182 -6.77 -3.40 -13.15
CA GLY A 182 -7.38 -2.13 -12.77
C GLY A 182 -6.92 -0.98 -13.67
N LEU A 183 -7.82 -0.07 -13.97
CA LEU A 183 -7.54 1.17 -14.67
C LEU A 183 -7.89 2.34 -13.75
N GLN A 184 -6.90 3.17 -13.43
CA GLN A 184 -7.11 4.49 -12.83
C GLN A 184 -7.00 5.54 -13.91
N ALA A 185 -7.92 6.51 -13.90
CA ALA A 185 -7.88 7.68 -14.76
C ALA A 185 -8.37 8.91 -13.99
N GLY A 186 -7.75 10.07 -14.22
CA GLY A 186 -8.07 11.29 -13.49
C GLY A 186 -7.21 12.49 -13.88
N MET A 187 -7.06 13.42 -12.95
CA MET A 187 -6.34 14.66 -13.12
C MET A 187 -5.21 14.80 -12.11
N VAL A 188 -4.02 15.13 -12.57
CA VAL A 188 -2.91 15.64 -11.76
C VAL A 188 -2.98 17.15 -11.78
N GLY A 189 -2.57 17.81 -10.69
CA GLY A 189 -2.44 19.27 -10.62
C GLY A 189 -3.52 19.96 -9.78
N PRO A 190 -3.73 21.28 -9.95
CA PRO A 190 -4.68 22.09 -9.17
C PRO A 190 -6.11 21.56 -9.14
N SER A 191 -6.58 20.98 -10.25
CA SER A 191 -7.92 20.37 -10.33
C SER A 191 -8.12 19.19 -9.38
N ALA A 192 -7.04 18.55 -8.92
CA ALA A 192 -7.11 17.49 -7.90
C ALA A 192 -7.34 18.03 -6.48
N ARG A 193 -7.34 19.37 -6.28
CA ARG A 193 -7.66 20.02 -5.00
C ARG A 193 -6.75 19.65 -3.83
N GLY A 194 -5.49 19.28 -4.06
CA GLY A 194 -4.54 18.90 -3.01
C GLY A 194 -4.34 20.00 -1.97
N GLU A 195 -4.08 21.23 -2.42
CA GLU A 195 -3.97 22.41 -1.56
C GLU A 195 -5.17 22.60 -0.63
N TRP A 196 -6.37 22.58 -1.21
CA TRP A 196 -7.60 22.79 -0.45
C TRP A 196 -7.77 21.74 0.65
N VAL A 197 -7.52 20.47 0.35
CA VAL A 197 -7.64 19.39 1.35
C VAL A 197 -6.56 19.54 2.42
N GLN A 198 -5.28 19.72 2.06
CA GLN A 198 -4.20 19.82 3.02
C GLN A 198 -4.39 21.01 3.96
N ASN A 199 -4.62 22.21 3.42
CA ASN A 199 -4.72 23.42 4.23
C ASN A 199 -5.97 23.45 5.10
N ASN A 200 -7.10 22.81 4.67
CA ASN A 200 -8.26 22.65 5.57
C ASN A 200 -7.98 21.67 6.72
N VAL A 201 -7.27 20.57 6.47
CA VAL A 201 -6.85 19.64 7.53
C VAL A 201 -5.88 20.32 8.49
N HIS A 202 -4.87 21.04 7.98
CA HIS A 202 -3.89 21.76 8.80
C HIS A 202 -4.57 22.79 9.72
N ARG A 203 -5.53 23.56 9.19
CA ARG A 203 -6.34 24.50 10.02
C ARG A 203 -7.14 23.77 11.10
N ALA A 204 -7.73 22.63 10.77
CA ALA A 204 -8.55 21.86 11.72
C ALA A 204 -7.71 21.28 12.89
N ILE A 205 -6.46 20.90 12.64
CA ILE A 205 -5.55 20.34 13.66
C ILE A 205 -4.58 21.38 14.26
N GLY A 206 -4.66 22.64 13.82
CA GLY A 206 -3.82 23.74 14.35
C GLY A 206 -2.37 23.70 13.91
N THR A 207 -2.10 23.17 12.70
CA THR A 207 -0.77 23.13 12.08
C THR A 207 -0.64 24.23 11.02
N ASP A 208 0.60 24.70 10.74
CA ASP A 208 0.86 25.73 9.74
C ASP A 208 0.44 25.28 8.32
N GLU A 209 -0.13 26.20 7.54
CA GLU A 209 -0.55 25.93 6.16
C GLU A 209 0.68 25.74 5.25
N SER A 210 0.50 24.91 4.22
CA SER A 210 1.50 24.72 3.16
C SER A 210 1.39 25.83 2.12
N ASN A 211 2.50 26.54 1.88
CA ASN A 211 2.51 27.79 1.12
C ASN A 211 3.00 27.66 -0.33
N GLY A 212 3.47 26.49 -0.75
CA GLY A 212 4.12 26.29 -2.05
C GLY A 212 3.25 25.69 -3.12
N TRP A 213 1.96 25.52 -2.90
CA TRP A 213 1.05 24.88 -3.86
C TRP A 213 0.90 25.63 -5.20
N ASP A 214 1.22 26.93 -5.25
CA ASP A 214 1.29 27.68 -6.52
C ASP A 214 2.35 27.12 -7.50
N ASN A 215 3.30 26.32 -6.98
CA ASN A 215 4.37 25.68 -7.77
C ASN A 215 4.12 24.18 -7.98
N GLN A 216 2.90 23.69 -7.80
CA GLN A 216 2.58 22.30 -8.02
C GLN A 216 2.65 21.93 -9.51
N LEU A 217 2.69 20.62 -9.81
CA LEU A 217 2.51 20.15 -11.17
C LEU A 217 1.22 20.72 -11.75
N GLU A 218 1.25 21.06 -13.04
CA GLU A 218 0.09 21.63 -13.73
C GLU A 218 -0.97 20.58 -14.04
N ASP A 219 -2.19 21.05 -14.32
CA ASP A 219 -3.29 20.18 -14.70
C ASP A 219 -2.94 19.35 -15.95
N GLU A 220 -3.01 18.04 -15.75
CA GLU A 220 -2.75 17.05 -16.80
C GLU A 220 -3.65 15.82 -16.57
N PRO A 221 -4.40 15.37 -17.60
CA PRO A 221 -5.09 14.09 -17.55
C PRO A 221 -4.06 12.95 -17.53
N ALA A 222 -4.19 12.04 -16.58
CA ALA A 222 -3.30 10.92 -16.44
C ALA A 222 -4.07 9.61 -16.22
N PHE A 223 -3.42 8.50 -16.57
CA PHE A 223 -3.95 7.17 -16.37
C PHE A 223 -2.85 6.18 -16.00
N VAL A 224 -3.26 5.08 -15.38
CA VAL A 224 -2.42 3.89 -15.17
C VAL A 224 -3.26 2.63 -15.25
N LEU A 225 -2.87 1.72 -16.14
CA LEU A 225 -3.37 0.35 -16.21
C LEU A 225 -2.49 -0.53 -15.33
N MET A 226 -3.11 -1.32 -14.47
CA MET A 226 -2.42 -2.18 -13.50
C MET A 226 -2.81 -3.64 -13.71
N TYR A 227 -1.83 -4.52 -13.57
CA TYR A 227 -2.04 -5.96 -13.40
C TYR A 227 -1.34 -6.40 -12.13
N GLU A 228 -2.01 -7.20 -11.31
CA GLU A 228 -1.44 -7.84 -10.12
C GLU A 228 -1.82 -9.31 -10.09
N ARG A 229 -0.88 -10.14 -9.64
CA ARG A 229 -1.10 -11.54 -9.29
C ARG A 229 -0.52 -11.83 -7.92
N LYS A 230 -1.28 -12.54 -7.11
CA LYS A 230 -0.90 -12.99 -5.76
C LYS A 230 -1.15 -14.48 -5.65
N GLU A 231 -0.25 -15.16 -4.96
CA GLU A 231 -0.41 -16.58 -4.61
C GLU A 231 -0.52 -16.68 -3.09
N ARG A 232 -1.54 -17.37 -2.60
CA ARG A 232 -1.75 -17.58 -1.17
C ARG A 232 -1.14 -18.90 -0.75
N ALA A 233 -0.68 -18.95 0.51
CA ALA A 233 -0.24 -20.18 1.13
C ALA A 233 0.88 -20.93 0.36
N LEU A 234 1.79 -20.20 -0.33
CA LEU A 234 2.95 -20.82 -0.98
C LEU A 234 3.78 -21.65 0.03
N ILE A 235 3.85 -21.18 1.26
CA ILE A 235 4.34 -21.90 2.43
C ILE A 235 3.28 -21.69 3.50
N ALA A 236 2.60 -22.76 3.90
CA ALA A 236 1.57 -22.70 4.93
C ALA A 236 1.90 -23.68 6.05
N GLY A 237 1.59 -23.29 7.27
CA GLY A 237 1.78 -24.13 8.45
C GLY A 237 0.88 -23.69 9.59
N GLU A 238 0.73 -24.54 10.58
CA GLU A 238 0.04 -24.24 11.83
C GLU A 238 1.00 -24.36 13.00
N TYR A 239 0.97 -23.40 13.91
CA TYR A 239 1.76 -23.43 15.13
C TYR A 239 0.91 -22.92 16.31
N LEU A 240 0.70 -23.78 17.32
CA LEU A 240 -0.12 -23.48 18.50
C LEU A 240 -1.56 -23.03 18.18
N GLY A 241 -2.18 -23.61 17.14
CA GLY A 241 -3.53 -23.27 16.70
C GLY A 241 -3.61 -21.96 15.90
N LEU A 242 -2.47 -21.35 15.54
CA LEU A 242 -2.38 -20.19 14.68
C LEU A 242 -1.72 -20.55 13.36
N GLN A 243 -2.19 -19.93 12.28
CA GLN A 243 -1.70 -20.17 10.94
C GLN A 243 -0.52 -19.25 10.59
N LEU A 244 0.36 -19.75 9.76
CA LEU A 244 1.45 -18.99 9.15
C LEU A 244 1.40 -19.22 7.64
N ASP A 245 1.43 -18.16 6.85
CA ASP A 245 1.57 -18.28 5.40
C ASP A 245 2.46 -17.20 4.79
N VAL A 246 2.87 -17.45 3.54
CA VAL A 246 3.58 -16.47 2.69
C VAL A 246 2.77 -16.26 1.43
N VAL A 247 2.47 -15.00 1.14
CA VAL A 247 1.72 -14.53 -0.05
C VAL A 247 2.67 -13.78 -0.97
N PRO A 248 3.35 -14.44 -1.93
CA PRO A 248 4.10 -13.76 -2.96
C PRO A 248 3.17 -13.03 -3.93
N HIS A 249 3.70 -11.97 -4.54
CA HIS A 249 2.99 -11.20 -5.54
C HIS A 249 3.93 -10.63 -6.61
N VAL A 250 3.36 -10.40 -7.78
CA VAL A 250 3.97 -9.64 -8.86
C VAL A 250 2.97 -8.61 -9.38
N GLY A 251 3.46 -7.49 -9.88
CA GLY A 251 2.63 -6.44 -10.43
C GLY A 251 3.31 -5.68 -11.57
N VAL A 252 2.49 -5.15 -12.46
CA VAL A 252 2.90 -4.24 -13.53
C VAL A 252 1.92 -3.08 -13.55
N ALA A 253 2.44 -1.86 -13.71
CA ALA A 253 1.66 -0.66 -13.93
C ALA A 253 2.19 0.06 -15.18
N LEU A 254 1.31 0.41 -16.11
CA LEU A 254 1.64 1.04 -17.40
C LEU A 254 0.74 2.25 -17.63
N GLY A 255 1.33 3.42 -17.81
CA GLY A 255 0.55 4.64 -18.06
C GLY A 255 1.37 5.91 -18.01
N THR A 256 0.70 7.02 -18.25
CA THR A 256 1.30 8.36 -18.15
C THR A 256 1.60 8.73 -16.71
N LEU A 257 0.76 8.29 -15.76
CA LEU A 257 0.95 8.51 -14.33
C LEU A 257 2.16 7.76 -13.80
N ARG A 258 2.26 6.45 -14.12
CA ARG A 258 3.31 5.56 -13.60
C ARG A 258 3.54 4.39 -14.54
N THR A 259 4.81 4.05 -14.74
CA THR A 259 5.24 2.83 -15.43
C THR A 259 6.26 2.13 -14.54
N GLN A 260 5.91 0.93 -14.07
CA GLN A 260 6.75 0.14 -13.17
C GLN A 260 6.41 -1.35 -13.21
N ALA A 261 7.35 -2.18 -12.79
CA ALA A 261 7.15 -3.58 -12.43
C ALA A 261 7.51 -3.76 -10.95
N SER A 262 6.80 -4.65 -10.28
CA SER A 262 7.02 -4.95 -8.87
C SER A 262 6.98 -6.45 -8.60
N ALA A 263 7.71 -6.87 -7.58
CA ALA A 263 7.65 -8.22 -7.03
C ALA A 263 7.95 -8.18 -5.53
N GLY A 264 7.29 -9.03 -4.77
CA GLY A 264 7.45 -9.10 -3.34
C GLY A 264 6.71 -10.26 -2.71
N ALA A 265 6.69 -10.27 -1.37
CA ALA A 265 5.94 -11.24 -0.60
C ALA A 265 5.51 -10.67 0.74
N THR A 266 4.40 -11.18 1.28
CA THR A 266 3.90 -10.87 2.62
C THR A 266 3.84 -12.14 3.43
N LEU A 267 4.52 -12.17 4.57
CA LEU A 267 4.39 -13.19 5.61
C LEU A 267 3.24 -12.78 6.52
N ARG A 268 2.32 -13.70 6.81
CA ARG A 268 1.20 -13.49 7.73
C ARG A 268 1.22 -14.55 8.82
N PHE A 269 0.83 -14.14 10.03
CA PHE A 269 0.71 -15.02 11.19
C PHE A 269 -0.52 -14.63 12.00
N GLY A 270 -1.43 -15.56 12.22
CA GLY A 270 -2.67 -15.31 12.96
C GLY A 270 -3.72 -16.39 12.76
N ASP A 271 -4.97 -16.01 12.88
CA ASP A 271 -6.11 -16.90 12.79
C ASP A 271 -6.77 -16.78 11.41
N ASP A 272 -7.21 -17.91 10.83
CA ASP A 272 -7.96 -18.03 9.56
C ASP A 272 -7.48 -17.10 8.41
N LEU A 273 -6.25 -17.30 7.97
CA LEU A 273 -5.58 -16.45 6.96
C LEU A 273 -6.19 -16.54 5.56
N LYS A 274 -7.08 -17.52 5.30
CA LYS A 274 -7.68 -17.73 3.98
C LYS A 274 -8.79 -16.72 3.61
N ARG A 275 -9.16 -15.80 4.51
CA ARG A 275 -10.26 -14.87 4.30
C ARG A 275 -9.94 -13.68 3.43
N ASP A 276 -8.67 -13.39 3.19
CA ASP A 276 -8.21 -12.32 2.29
C ASP A 276 -6.84 -12.65 1.68
N PHE A 277 -6.29 -11.71 0.90
CA PHE A 277 -4.95 -11.76 0.32
C PHE A 277 -4.02 -10.66 0.90
N GLY A 278 -4.28 -10.22 2.13
CA GLY A 278 -3.54 -9.17 2.81
C GLY A 278 -4.32 -7.86 2.97
N PRO A 279 -3.75 -6.87 3.68
CA PRO A 279 -4.43 -5.63 4.01
C PRO A 279 -4.71 -4.78 2.77
N PRO A 280 -5.88 -4.10 2.68
CA PRO A 280 -6.15 -3.15 1.61
C PRO A 280 -5.19 -1.96 1.66
N ARG A 281 -4.70 -1.53 0.49
CA ARG A 281 -3.82 -0.36 0.32
C ARG A 281 -4.24 0.45 -0.92
N ILE A 282 -3.80 1.72 -0.98
CA ILE A 282 -3.95 2.56 -2.19
C ILE A 282 -2.96 2.09 -3.25
N ARG A 283 -3.47 1.67 -4.42
CA ARG A 283 -2.67 1.12 -5.53
C ARG A 283 -2.05 2.20 -6.43
N PRO A 284 -0.94 1.89 -7.14
CA PRO A 284 -0.18 0.64 -7.11
C PRO A 284 0.71 0.54 -5.87
N ALA A 285 0.49 -0.49 -5.08
CA ALA A 285 1.23 -0.79 -3.84
C ALA A 285 1.12 -2.28 -3.52
N MET A 286 1.94 -2.75 -2.60
CA MET A 286 1.81 -4.06 -1.98
C MET A 286 0.55 -4.07 -1.09
N GLY A 287 -0.59 -4.35 -1.70
CA GLY A 287 -1.91 -4.37 -1.03
C GLY A 287 -2.60 -5.71 -1.18
N GLY A 288 -3.65 -5.94 -0.41
CA GLY A 288 -4.52 -7.12 -0.49
C GLY A 288 -5.57 -7.05 -1.60
N SER A 289 -6.60 -7.90 -1.49
CA SER A 289 -7.70 -7.99 -2.45
C SER A 289 -8.58 -6.75 -2.51
N GLY A 290 -8.71 -6.02 -1.41
CA GLY A 290 -9.70 -4.95 -1.27
C GLY A 290 -11.10 -5.48 -0.91
N TYR A 291 -11.21 -6.79 -0.65
CA TYR A 291 -12.37 -7.48 -0.09
C TYR A 291 -11.89 -8.63 0.81
N PHE A 292 -12.76 -9.13 1.65
CA PHE A 292 -12.50 -10.23 2.57
C PHE A 292 -13.73 -11.13 2.72
N GLU A 293 -13.56 -12.33 3.24
CA GLU A 293 -14.69 -13.21 3.60
C GLU A 293 -15.10 -12.97 5.05
N ALA A 294 -16.40 -12.75 5.29
CA ALA A 294 -16.95 -12.51 6.61
C ALA A 294 -16.77 -13.72 7.54
N THR A 295 -16.66 -13.46 8.85
CA THR A 295 -16.54 -14.51 9.88
C THR A 295 -17.36 -14.13 11.10
N PRO A 296 -18.17 -15.05 11.66
CA PRO A 296 -18.98 -14.74 12.84
C PRO A 296 -18.15 -14.59 14.12
N SER A 297 -16.87 -14.97 14.09
CA SER A 297 -15.95 -14.90 15.21
C SER A 297 -14.91 -13.80 15.00
N PHE A 298 -14.31 -13.34 16.09
CA PHE A 298 -13.16 -12.44 16.02
C PHE A 298 -11.98 -13.19 15.39
N ASN A 299 -11.38 -12.58 14.38
CA ASN A 299 -10.22 -13.06 13.65
C ASN A 299 -9.15 -11.95 13.58
N TRP A 300 -7.89 -12.33 13.58
CA TRP A 300 -6.79 -11.38 13.47
C TRP A 300 -5.54 -12.01 12.87
N TYR A 301 -4.72 -11.21 12.25
CA TYR A 301 -3.37 -11.61 11.89
C TYR A 301 -2.38 -10.44 11.91
N LEU A 302 -1.14 -10.73 12.24
CA LEU A 302 0.01 -9.87 12.03
C LEU A 302 0.62 -10.17 10.66
N PHE A 303 1.21 -9.16 10.04
CA PHE A 303 1.90 -9.33 8.78
C PHE A 303 3.17 -8.50 8.69
N VAL A 304 4.12 -8.98 7.88
CA VAL A 304 5.28 -8.23 7.40
C VAL A 304 5.47 -8.54 5.91
N GLY A 305 5.67 -7.51 5.10
CA GLY A 305 5.84 -7.66 3.65
C GLY A 305 6.99 -6.83 3.12
N ALA A 306 7.64 -7.32 2.08
CA ALA A 306 8.68 -6.61 1.36
C ALA A 306 8.41 -6.65 -0.15
N GLU A 307 8.65 -5.53 -0.83
CA GLU A 307 8.47 -5.39 -2.27
C GLU A 307 9.63 -4.60 -2.88
N GLY A 308 10.11 -5.05 -4.03
CA GLY A 308 10.98 -4.29 -4.92
C GLY A 308 10.23 -3.80 -6.15
N ARG A 309 10.53 -2.59 -6.58
CA ARG A 309 9.97 -1.96 -7.78
C ARG A 309 11.06 -1.50 -8.73
N ALA A 310 10.93 -1.85 -10.01
CA ALA A 310 11.66 -1.24 -11.10
C ALA A 310 10.76 -0.16 -11.72
N VAL A 311 11.15 1.11 -11.59
CA VAL A 311 10.32 2.28 -11.96
C VAL A 311 10.91 2.93 -13.22
N ALA A 312 10.17 2.86 -14.31
CA ALA A 312 10.54 3.50 -15.58
C ALA A 312 9.94 4.92 -15.70
N ARG A 313 8.82 5.19 -15.05
CA ARG A 313 8.16 6.51 -15.00
C ARG A 313 7.42 6.69 -13.68
N ASN A 314 7.49 7.92 -13.16
CA ASN A 314 6.65 8.40 -12.06
C ASN A 314 6.39 9.89 -12.26
N LEU A 315 5.22 10.27 -12.77
CA LEU A 315 4.85 11.64 -13.13
C LEU A 315 5.08 12.61 -11.96
N PHE A 316 4.87 12.20 -10.73
CA PHE A 316 5.06 13.04 -9.54
C PHE A 316 6.52 13.42 -9.27
N LEU A 317 7.48 12.67 -9.83
CA LEU A 317 8.93 12.94 -9.75
C LEU A 317 9.48 13.49 -11.06
N ASP A 318 9.04 12.91 -12.20
CA ASP A 318 9.54 13.21 -13.53
C ASP A 318 8.96 14.54 -14.09
N GLY A 319 7.89 15.07 -13.45
CA GLY A 319 7.17 16.24 -13.93
C GLY A 319 6.09 15.92 -14.97
N ASN A 320 5.40 16.95 -15.43
CA ASN A 320 4.35 16.86 -16.45
C ASN A 320 4.85 16.24 -17.76
N THR A 321 3.97 15.54 -18.48
CA THR A 321 4.32 14.81 -19.71
C THR A 321 4.50 15.75 -20.91
N TRP A 322 3.68 16.80 -20.98
CA TRP A 322 3.59 17.67 -22.16
C TRP A 322 3.94 19.13 -21.90
N LYS A 323 4.43 19.45 -20.69
CA LYS A 323 4.81 20.78 -20.27
C LYS A 323 6.05 20.70 -19.40
N ASP A 324 6.87 21.73 -19.43
CA ASP A 324 7.95 21.89 -18.46
C ASP A 324 7.35 22.17 -17.08
N SER A 325 7.80 21.45 -16.08
CA SER A 325 7.35 21.59 -14.70
C SER A 325 8.45 21.19 -13.71
N ALA A 326 8.19 21.35 -12.41
CA ALA A 326 9.09 20.88 -11.38
C ALA A 326 9.30 19.36 -11.50
N SER A 327 10.56 18.92 -11.34
CA SER A 327 10.95 17.51 -11.39
C SER A 327 12.19 17.26 -10.56
N VAL A 328 12.46 15.98 -10.25
CA VAL A 328 13.66 15.49 -9.56
C VAL A 328 14.19 14.25 -10.25
N GLU A 329 15.47 13.91 -10.05
CA GLU A 329 16.08 12.73 -10.66
C GLU A 329 15.61 11.46 -9.93
N ARG A 330 14.72 10.74 -10.60
CA ARG A 330 14.06 9.55 -10.06
C ARG A 330 15.02 8.36 -9.99
N LYS A 331 14.99 7.61 -8.87
CA LYS A 331 15.69 6.32 -8.76
C LYS A 331 14.95 5.23 -9.54
N PRO A 332 15.67 4.42 -10.33
CA PRO A 332 15.06 3.34 -11.10
C PRO A 332 14.60 2.17 -10.24
N PHE A 333 15.14 2.01 -9.04
CA PHE A 333 14.78 0.93 -8.11
C PHE A 333 14.35 1.49 -6.76
N VAL A 334 13.19 1.03 -6.30
CA VAL A 334 12.60 1.43 -5.02
C VAL A 334 12.21 0.17 -4.26
N ALA A 335 12.56 0.10 -2.99
CA ALA A 335 12.14 -0.96 -2.08
C ALA A 335 11.11 -0.44 -1.08
N GLU A 336 10.17 -1.30 -0.69
CA GLU A 336 9.17 -1.01 0.33
C GLU A 336 9.10 -2.14 1.34
N LEU A 337 9.05 -1.81 2.61
CA LEU A 337 8.77 -2.70 3.72
C LEU A 337 7.47 -2.23 4.38
N GLN A 338 6.56 -3.16 4.64
CA GLN A 338 5.35 -2.89 5.41
C GLN A 338 5.18 -3.91 6.53
N TYR A 339 4.51 -3.52 7.60
CA TYR A 339 4.09 -4.42 8.67
C TYR A 339 2.85 -3.86 9.35
N GLY A 340 2.10 -4.72 10.01
CA GLY A 340 0.88 -4.28 10.65
C GLY A 340 0.02 -5.40 11.22
N LEU A 341 -1.23 -5.04 11.44
CA LEU A 341 -2.25 -5.88 12.04
C LEU A 341 -3.55 -5.75 11.26
N VAL A 342 -4.20 -6.86 11.03
CA VAL A 342 -5.58 -6.92 10.54
C VAL A 342 -6.45 -7.56 11.60
N MET A 343 -7.64 -7.01 11.81
CA MET A 343 -8.67 -7.53 12.70
C MET A 343 -9.98 -7.62 11.92
N GLN A 344 -10.70 -8.71 12.12
CA GLN A 344 -12.00 -8.97 11.50
C GLN A 344 -13.01 -9.41 12.56
N TYR A 345 -14.23 -8.99 12.39
CA TYR A 345 -15.35 -9.46 13.19
C TYR A 345 -16.64 -9.28 12.37
N ASP A 346 -17.36 -10.37 12.17
CA ASP A 346 -18.58 -10.40 11.37
C ASP A 346 -18.31 -9.84 9.96
N ASN A 347 -18.98 -8.79 9.58
CA ASN A 347 -18.88 -8.11 8.30
C ASN A 347 -17.89 -6.91 8.29
N LEU A 348 -17.08 -6.75 9.34
CA LEU A 348 -16.11 -5.66 9.50
C LEU A 348 -14.67 -6.17 9.42
N GLN A 349 -13.82 -5.42 8.72
CA GLN A 349 -12.37 -5.58 8.76
C GLN A 349 -11.70 -4.23 8.99
N LEU A 350 -10.78 -4.18 9.95
CA LEU A 350 -9.91 -3.05 10.24
C LEU A 350 -8.46 -3.49 10.02
N ALA A 351 -7.72 -2.74 9.21
CA ALA A 351 -6.29 -2.96 9.05
C ALA A 351 -5.49 -1.71 9.38
N TRP A 352 -4.36 -1.89 10.05
CA TRP A 352 -3.36 -0.88 10.28
C TRP A 352 -2.03 -1.34 9.73
N THR A 353 -1.45 -0.53 8.84
CA THR A 353 -0.19 -0.81 8.15
C THR A 353 0.79 0.33 8.38
N PHE A 354 2.01 0.00 8.76
CA PHE A 354 3.13 0.94 8.76
C PHE A 354 4.05 0.61 7.58
N VAL A 355 4.50 1.66 6.87
CA VAL A 355 5.26 1.53 5.62
C VAL A 355 6.56 2.31 5.71
N THR A 356 7.65 1.67 5.31
CA THR A 356 8.94 2.31 5.06
C THR A 356 9.31 2.10 3.60
N ARG A 357 9.49 3.18 2.85
CA ARG A 357 9.87 3.19 1.43
C ARG A 357 11.25 3.78 1.27
N SER A 358 12.13 3.12 0.53
CA SER A 358 13.47 3.62 0.22
C SER A 358 13.41 4.96 -0.52
N ARG A 359 14.53 5.63 -0.64
CA ARG A 359 14.62 6.87 -1.41
C ARG A 359 14.15 6.66 -2.83
N GLN A 360 13.30 7.57 -3.33
CA GLN A 360 12.69 7.52 -4.64
C GLN A 360 13.38 8.44 -5.67
N PHE A 361 14.18 9.41 -5.20
CA PHE A 361 14.96 10.34 -6.03
C PHE A 361 16.31 10.63 -5.36
N ASP A 362 17.24 11.21 -6.10
CA ASP A 362 18.63 11.30 -5.66
C ASP A 362 18.84 12.24 -4.48
N GLU A 363 18.17 13.39 -4.47
CA GLU A 363 18.26 14.39 -3.42
C GLU A 363 17.42 14.07 -2.17
N GLN A 364 16.64 13.00 -2.21
CA GLN A 364 15.86 12.57 -1.05
C GLN A 364 16.79 12.10 0.08
N GLU A 365 16.87 12.83 1.18
CA GLU A 365 17.82 12.59 2.27
C GLU A 365 17.59 11.27 3.00
N ARG A 366 16.35 10.90 3.24
CA ARG A 366 15.95 9.74 4.08
C ARG A 366 14.85 8.94 3.42
N PRO A 367 14.75 7.64 3.74
CA PRO A 367 13.56 6.85 3.42
C PRO A 367 12.29 7.55 3.90
N GLN A 368 11.20 7.30 3.20
CA GLN A 368 9.88 7.78 3.58
C GLN A 368 9.22 6.78 4.52
N GLN A 369 8.50 7.29 5.52
CA GLN A 369 7.68 6.51 6.44
C GLN A 369 6.27 7.08 6.45
N PHE A 370 5.28 6.24 6.40
CA PHE A 370 3.87 6.61 6.51
C PHE A 370 3.05 5.44 7.04
N GLY A 371 1.86 5.71 7.49
CA GLY A 371 0.91 4.68 7.91
C GLY A 371 -0.31 4.65 7.02
N ALA A 372 -1.00 3.53 7.04
CA ALA A 372 -2.29 3.33 6.39
C ALA A 372 -3.27 2.72 7.38
N VAL A 373 -4.49 3.24 7.38
CA VAL A 373 -5.64 2.67 8.07
C VAL A 373 -6.69 2.35 7.02
N SER A 374 -7.24 1.15 7.06
CA SER A 374 -8.35 0.78 6.20
C SER A 374 -9.49 0.19 7.02
N LEU A 375 -10.70 0.62 6.71
CA LEU A 375 -11.94 0.07 7.24
C LEU A 375 -12.74 -0.51 6.09
N SER A 376 -13.02 -1.80 6.16
CA SER A 376 -13.84 -2.50 5.17
C SER A 376 -15.12 -3.04 5.81
N VAL A 377 -16.23 -2.94 5.09
CA VAL A 377 -17.56 -3.40 5.53
C VAL A 377 -18.22 -4.14 4.40
N LYS A 378 -18.79 -5.32 4.70
CA LYS A 378 -19.61 -6.11 3.75
C LYS A 378 -21.08 -5.80 3.94
N PHE A 379 -21.80 -5.73 2.80
CA PHE A 379 -23.25 -5.52 2.73
C PHE A 379 -23.87 -6.42 1.66
#